data_67e5756cbe13471741510f63c10bfe89
#
_entry.id   67e5756cbe13471741510f63c10bfe89
#
_cell.length_a   1.000
_cell.length_b   1.000
_cell.length_c   1.000
_cell.angle_alpha   90.00
_cell.angle_beta   90.00
_cell.angle_gamma   90.00
#
_symmetry.space_group_name_H-M   'P 1'
#
loop_
_entity.id
_entity.type
_entity.pdbx_description
1 polymer ?
#
loop_
_entity_poly.entity_id
_entity_poly.type
_entity_poly.pdbx_seq_one_letter_code
_entity_poly.pdbx_strand_id
1 'polypeptide(L)'
;MMEFMKRLQHPEASGVRSGSDASVNHRRHLHKHRLAMCLSMCLAAAGTSLVLSGCHGARQQAETFSVPETFETNRNYEITFWAKNDTNKRQTDIYKKAIEDFEAIYPNITVNLRLYTDYGKIYNDVITNISTGTTPNVCITYPDHIATYLTGDQVVVPLNDLFADSRFGLGGSEIAFDSPTREEIIPQFLDECSFNGTYYAVPYMRSTEACYINRDLVEKLGYTIPDTLTWDFLWEVSEAAAKKDGNGVYTLNGQKVMIPFIYKSTDNMMIQMLKQKHAGYSDENGNIQIFNDTTRDLLYTIADHAKTGAFSTFKISSYPANFLNAGQCVFAIDSTAGSTWMGSHAPLSDISADAFIDFTTEVMAVPQFDPEHPQMISQGPSICIFNKNDPQEVLASWLFTQYLLSNDVQIAYSQTEGYVPVTSKAQTSAEYQDYLSRA
;
A
#
# COMPACT_ATOMS: atom_id res chain seq x y z
N MET A 1 -6.14 13.52 20.46
CA MET A 1 -5.48 12.81 21.59
C MET A 1 -5.59 13.56 22.92
N MET A 2 -5.80 14.87 22.95
CA MET A 2 -5.96 15.64 24.21
C MET A 2 -7.39 15.64 24.80
N GLU A 3 -8.40 15.26 24.02
CA GLU A 3 -9.79 15.21 24.49
C GLU A 3 -10.23 13.84 25.05
N PHE A 4 -9.45 12.79 24.77
CA PHE A 4 -9.71 11.44 25.28
C PHE A 4 -9.18 11.22 26.71
N MET A 5 -8.29 12.06 27.19
CA MET A 5 -7.69 11.94 28.54
C MET A 5 -8.45 12.66 29.67
N LYS A 6 -9.55 13.35 29.38
CA LYS A 6 -10.36 14.08 30.37
C LYS A 6 -11.52 13.31 31.00
N ARG A 7 -11.72 12.03 30.66
CA ARG A 7 -12.85 11.22 31.17
C ARG A 7 -12.51 10.14 32.20
N LEU A 8 -11.30 10.13 32.75
CA LEU A 8 -10.87 9.12 33.72
C LEU A 8 -10.41 9.72 35.06
N GLN A 9 -11.11 10.71 35.58
CA GLN A 9 -10.95 11.12 36.98
C GLN A 9 -12.31 11.56 37.51
N HIS A 10 -12.95 10.71 38.30
CA HIS A 10 -13.57 10.92 39.60
C HIS A 10 -14.57 9.82 39.92
N PRO A 11 -14.40 9.10 41.03
CA PRO A 11 -15.47 8.34 41.67
C PRO A 11 -16.04 9.17 42.81
N GLU A 12 -17.33 9.39 42.83
CA GLU A 12 -18.00 9.82 44.08
C GLU A 12 -18.94 8.73 44.59
N ALA A 13 -18.69 8.42 45.85
CA ALA A 13 -19.50 7.55 46.69
C ALA A 13 -20.50 8.40 47.50
N SER A 14 -21.61 7.80 47.80
CA SER A 14 -22.51 8.00 48.97
C SER A 14 -23.93 7.67 48.53
N GLY A 15 -24.77 7.01 49.27
CA GLY A 15 -24.88 6.76 50.71
C GLY A 15 -26.07 5.83 50.96
N VAL A 16 -25.91 5.09 51.98
CA VAL A 16 -26.86 4.16 52.60
C VAL A 16 -28.09 4.87 53.15
N ARG A 17 -29.28 4.33 53.01
CA ARG A 17 -30.34 4.38 54.04
C ARG A 17 -31.20 3.15 54.04
N SER A 18 -31.35 2.61 55.22
CA SER A 18 -32.12 1.53 55.75
C SER A 18 -33.60 1.87 55.84
N GLY A 19 -34.45 0.84 55.84
CA GLY A 19 -35.87 0.95 56.22
C GLY A 19 -36.61 -0.36 56.05
N SER A 20 -36.91 -0.94 57.14
CA SER A 20 -37.44 -2.21 57.57
C SER A 20 -38.88 -2.54 57.17
N ASP A 21 -39.13 -3.84 57.19
CA ASP A 21 -40.37 -4.60 57.59
C ASP A 21 -41.69 -4.37 56.86
N ALA A 22 -42.18 -5.43 56.25
CA ALA A 22 -43.51 -6.02 56.52
C ALA A 22 -43.66 -7.39 55.86
N SER A 23 -43.91 -8.32 56.69
CA SER A 23 -44.20 -9.74 56.70
C SER A 23 -45.25 -10.29 55.74
N VAL A 24 -44.98 -11.51 55.33
CA VAL A 24 -45.83 -12.74 55.35
C VAL A 24 -47.22 -12.62 54.82
N ASN A 25 -47.47 -13.14 53.64
CA ASN A 25 -48.49 -14.11 53.23
C ASN A 25 -48.72 -14.06 51.72
N HIS A 26 -48.21 -15.02 50.99
CA HIS A 26 -48.73 -15.47 49.69
C HIS A 26 -47.90 -16.64 49.12
N ARG A 27 -47.90 -17.78 49.84
CA ARG A 27 -47.23 -18.98 49.38
C ARG A 27 -48.19 -20.04 48.88
N ARG A 28 -49.19 -19.75 48.05
CA ARG A 28 -49.99 -20.82 47.41
C ARG A 28 -50.52 -20.56 46.00
N HIS A 29 -50.28 -19.39 45.38
CA HIS A 29 -50.67 -19.14 43.98
C HIS A 29 -49.50 -19.05 42.96
N LEU A 30 -48.28 -19.14 43.41
CA LEU A 30 -47.09 -18.93 42.52
C LEU A 30 -46.67 -20.17 41.74
N HIS A 31 -47.11 -21.40 42.04
CA HIS A 31 -46.64 -22.59 41.33
C HIS A 31 -47.35 -22.84 40.00
N LYS A 32 -48.60 -22.46 39.84
CA LYS A 32 -49.36 -22.65 38.59
C LYS A 32 -48.97 -21.61 37.51
N HIS A 33 -48.64 -20.40 37.89
CA HIS A 33 -48.19 -19.36 36.95
C HIS A 33 -46.74 -19.53 36.51
N ARG A 34 -45.87 -20.13 37.34
CA ARG A 34 -44.47 -20.40 36.95
C ARG A 34 -44.35 -21.53 35.93
N LEU A 35 -45.21 -22.55 35.98
CA LEU A 35 -45.18 -23.63 34.98
C LEU A 35 -45.74 -23.16 33.62
N ALA A 36 -46.77 -22.32 33.60
CA ALA A 36 -47.31 -21.74 32.37
C ALA A 36 -46.35 -20.74 31.73
N MET A 37 -45.62 -19.96 32.55
CA MET A 37 -44.64 -18.99 32.07
C MET A 37 -43.34 -19.67 31.53
N CYS A 38 -42.90 -20.79 32.13
CA CYS A 38 -41.78 -21.58 31.60
C CYS A 38 -42.14 -22.29 30.28
N LEU A 39 -43.37 -22.82 30.12
CA LEU A 39 -43.82 -23.40 28.85
C LEU A 39 -43.97 -22.35 27.74
N SER A 40 -44.45 -21.15 28.08
CA SER A 40 -44.54 -20.02 27.11
C SER A 40 -43.18 -19.47 26.72
N MET A 41 -42.19 -19.44 27.62
CA MET A 41 -40.80 -19.05 27.29
C MET A 41 -40.07 -20.12 26.45
N CYS A 42 -40.32 -21.39 26.68
CA CYS A 42 -39.76 -22.46 25.86
C CYS A 42 -40.32 -22.49 24.44
N LEU A 43 -41.62 -22.19 24.26
CA LEU A 43 -42.22 -22.05 22.93
C LEU A 43 -41.82 -20.77 22.22
N ALA A 44 -41.61 -19.66 22.94
CA ALA A 44 -41.06 -18.43 22.38
C ALA A 44 -39.56 -18.57 21.99
N ALA A 45 -38.77 -19.31 22.79
CA ALA A 45 -37.38 -19.60 22.47
C ALA A 45 -37.21 -20.56 21.28
N ALA A 46 -38.11 -21.53 21.09
CA ALA A 46 -38.13 -22.41 19.93
C ALA A 46 -38.62 -21.69 18.65
N GLY A 47 -39.55 -20.72 18.80
CA GLY A 47 -40.01 -19.89 17.68
C GLY A 47 -39.00 -18.83 17.23
N THR A 48 -38.21 -18.27 18.14
CA THR A 48 -37.17 -17.30 17.82
C THR A 48 -35.92 -17.97 17.24
N SER A 49 -35.63 -19.23 17.53
CA SER A 49 -34.52 -19.97 16.91
C SER A 49 -34.79 -20.30 15.43
N LEU A 50 -36.04 -20.33 14.99
CA LEU A 50 -36.42 -20.55 13.59
C LEU A 50 -36.51 -19.23 12.76
N VAL A 51 -36.55 -18.05 13.41
CA VAL A 51 -36.64 -16.77 12.72
C VAL A 51 -35.27 -16.07 12.65
N LEU A 52 -34.27 -16.50 13.46
CA LEU A 52 -32.88 -16.01 13.38
C LEU A 52 -32.01 -16.72 12.33
N SER A 53 -32.53 -17.79 11.70
CA SER A 53 -31.85 -18.43 10.54
C SER A 53 -32.17 -17.76 9.21
N GLY A 54 -32.93 -16.66 9.19
CA GLY A 54 -33.44 -16.03 7.97
C GLY A 54 -32.73 -14.77 7.49
N CYS A 55 -31.61 -14.34 8.09
CA CYS A 55 -30.87 -13.16 7.66
C CYS A 55 -29.36 -13.36 7.53
N HIS A 56 -28.91 -14.61 7.38
CA HIS A 56 -27.72 -14.82 6.56
C HIS A 56 -28.29 -14.97 5.15
N GLY A 57 -28.30 -13.86 4.39
CA GLY A 57 -28.36 -13.97 2.94
C GLY A 57 -27.35 -15.07 2.59
N ALA A 58 -27.81 -16.12 1.91
CA ALA A 58 -26.93 -17.16 1.44
C ALA A 58 -25.80 -16.43 0.72
N ARG A 59 -24.62 -16.28 1.36
CA ARG A 59 -23.40 -15.98 0.64
C ARG A 59 -23.32 -17.13 -0.35
N GLN A 60 -23.54 -16.81 -1.61
CA GLN A 60 -23.28 -17.75 -2.66
C GLN A 60 -21.80 -18.04 -2.50
N GLN A 61 -21.47 -19.24 -1.99
CA GLN A 61 -20.10 -19.67 -1.81
C GLN A 61 -19.49 -19.65 -3.20
N ALA A 62 -18.50 -18.79 -3.42
CA ALA A 62 -17.85 -18.71 -4.71
C ALA A 62 -17.29 -20.11 -5.02
N GLU A 63 -17.60 -20.63 -6.21
CA GLU A 63 -17.06 -21.90 -6.65
C GLU A 63 -15.54 -21.78 -6.79
N THR A 64 -14.81 -22.85 -6.49
CA THR A 64 -13.37 -22.89 -6.70
C THR A 64 -13.08 -22.72 -8.19
N PHE A 65 -12.29 -21.70 -8.55
CA PHE A 65 -11.91 -21.47 -9.93
C PHE A 65 -11.08 -22.63 -10.46
N SER A 66 -11.39 -23.06 -11.68
CA SER A 66 -10.56 -23.98 -12.47
C SER A 66 -10.40 -23.43 -13.87
N VAL A 67 -9.20 -23.60 -14.46
CA VAL A 67 -8.87 -23.08 -15.78
C VAL A 67 -9.74 -23.79 -16.84
N PRO A 68 -10.52 -23.05 -17.66
CA PRO A 68 -11.31 -23.65 -18.73
C PRO A 68 -10.45 -24.35 -19.78
N GLU A 69 -10.99 -25.38 -20.44
CA GLU A 69 -10.28 -26.07 -21.53
C GLU A 69 -10.10 -25.18 -22.75
N THR A 70 -11.05 -24.28 -23.01
CA THR A 70 -11.04 -23.35 -24.16
C THR A 70 -11.59 -22.00 -23.71
N PHE A 71 -11.15 -20.93 -24.36
CA PHE A 71 -11.77 -19.62 -24.22
C PHE A 71 -12.91 -19.45 -25.25
N GLU A 72 -14.11 -19.13 -24.77
CA GLU A 72 -15.31 -18.98 -25.60
C GLU A 72 -15.32 -17.61 -26.32
N THR A 73 -14.80 -17.54 -27.52
CA THR A 73 -14.73 -16.29 -28.31
C THR A 73 -16.08 -15.86 -28.91
N ASN A 74 -17.09 -16.73 -28.91
CA ASN A 74 -18.44 -16.45 -29.40
C ASN A 74 -19.37 -15.81 -28.37
N ARG A 75 -18.88 -15.61 -27.17
CA ARG A 75 -19.56 -14.97 -26.05
C ARG A 75 -18.89 -13.62 -25.73
N ASN A 76 -19.70 -12.61 -25.40
CA ASN A 76 -19.19 -11.30 -24.97
C ASN A 76 -19.00 -11.26 -23.46
N TYR A 77 -17.93 -10.63 -23.02
CA TYR A 77 -17.58 -10.41 -21.63
C TYR A 77 -17.43 -8.92 -21.34
N GLU A 78 -17.97 -8.47 -20.22
CA GLU A 78 -17.72 -7.14 -19.68
C GLU A 78 -16.94 -7.29 -18.37
N ILE A 79 -15.69 -6.84 -18.34
CA ILE A 79 -14.85 -6.88 -17.15
C ILE A 79 -14.60 -5.46 -16.64
N THR A 80 -14.51 -5.32 -15.32
CA THR A 80 -14.21 -4.05 -14.67
C THR A 80 -12.77 -4.04 -14.20
N PHE A 81 -12.06 -2.97 -14.51
CA PHE A 81 -10.68 -2.74 -14.12
C PHE A 81 -10.60 -1.51 -13.19
N TRP A 82 -10.19 -1.73 -11.93
CA TRP A 82 -10.00 -0.67 -10.96
C TRP A 82 -8.52 -0.32 -10.83
N ALA A 83 -8.18 0.93 -11.11
CA ALA A 83 -6.82 1.42 -11.09
C ALA A 83 -6.72 2.77 -10.38
N LYS A 84 -5.53 3.07 -9.87
CA LYS A 84 -5.23 4.39 -9.34
C LYS A 84 -5.13 5.39 -10.49
N ASN A 85 -5.81 6.52 -10.35
CA ASN A 85 -5.60 7.70 -11.19
C ASN A 85 -4.53 8.54 -10.50
N ASP A 86 -3.34 8.53 -11.02
CA ASP A 86 -2.34 9.47 -10.55
C ASP A 86 -2.60 10.88 -11.15
N THR A 87 -2.01 11.89 -10.54
CA THR A 87 -1.96 13.23 -11.10
C THR A 87 -1.27 13.27 -12.46
N ASN A 88 -0.52 12.21 -12.79
CA ASN A 88 0.13 12.02 -14.08
C ASN A 88 -0.86 11.50 -15.13
N LYS A 89 -1.33 12.42 -15.99
CA LYS A 89 -2.25 12.10 -17.08
C LYS A 89 -1.70 11.01 -18.02
N ARG A 90 -0.38 10.92 -18.21
CA ARG A 90 0.26 9.92 -19.08
C ARG A 90 -0.04 8.50 -18.62
N GLN A 91 -0.07 8.23 -17.31
CA GLN A 91 -0.42 6.90 -16.78
C GLN A 91 -1.86 6.51 -17.12
N THR A 92 -2.80 7.45 -17.00
CA THR A 92 -4.19 7.21 -17.41
C THR A 92 -4.31 6.94 -18.91
N ASP A 93 -3.57 7.67 -19.73
CA ASP A 93 -3.59 7.49 -21.19
C ASP A 93 -2.99 6.11 -21.58
N ILE A 94 -1.98 5.61 -20.84
CA ILE A 94 -1.42 4.25 -21.03
C ILE A 94 -2.47 3.19 -20.69
N TYR A 95 -3.23 3.31 -19.59
CA TYR A 95 -4.32 2.37 -19.30
C TYR A 95 -5.37 2.34 -20.42
N LYS A 96 -5.79 3.51 -20.91
CA LYS A 96 -6.76 3.60 -21.99
C LYS A 96 -6.24 2.98 -23.29
N LYS A 97 -4.98 3.26 -23.63
CA LYS A 97 -4.32 2.67 -24.80
C LYS A 97 -4.21 1.14 -24.67
N ALA A 98 -3.80 0.65 -23.51
CA ALA A 98 -3.73 -0.78 -23.25
C ALA A 98 -5.09 -1.48 -23.39
N ILE A 99 -6.17 -0.84 -22.93
CA ILE A 99 -7.54 -1.35 -23.12
C ILE A 99 -7.91 -1.37 -24.59
N GLU A 100 -7.72 -0.27 -25.30
CA GLU A 100 -8.02 -0.18 -26.75
C GLU A 100 -7.29 -1.26 -27.56
N ASP A 101 -6.00 -1.45 -27.31
CA ASP A 101 -5.19 -2.45 -28.02
C ASP A 101 -5.59 -3.87 -27.65
N PHE A 102 -5.90 -4.13 -26.37
CA PHE A 102 -6.38 -5.43 -25.91
C PHE A 102 -7.74 -5.79 -26.53
N GLU A 103 -8.70 -4.84 -26.55
CA GLU A 103 -10.01 -5.04 -27.17
C GLU A 103 -9.92 -5.25 -28.69
N ALA A 104 -8.91 -4.69 -29.34
CA ALA A 104 -8.64 -4.98 -30.77
C ALA A 104 -8.18 -6.42 -30.98
N ILE A 105 -7.48 -7.05 -30.03
CA ILE A 105 -7.05 -8.46 -30.09
C ILE A 105 -8.19 -9.39 -29.67
N TYR A 106 -8.95 -9.03 -28.64
CA TYR A 106 -10.07 -9.80 -28.10
C TYR A 106 -11.38 -9.00 -28.18
N PRO A 107 -11.99 -8.86 -29.36
CA PRO A 107 -13.13 -7.97 -29.59
C PRO A 107 -14.42 -8.39 -28.85
N ASN A 108 -14.41 -9.59 -28.28
CA ASN A 108 -15.49 -10.11 -27.44
C ASN A 108 -15.31 -9.79 -25.94
N ILE A 109 -14.25 -9.06 -25.55
CA ILE A 109 -14.02 -8.60 -24.19
C ILE A 109 -14.08 -7.07 -24.18
N THR A 110 -14.92 -6.50 -23.33
CA THR A 110 -14.98 -5.06 -23.06
C THR A 110 -14.44 -4.77 -21.66
N VAL A 111 -13.52 -3.82 -21.53
CA VAL A 111 -12.87 -3.47 -20.26
C VAL A 111 -13.36 -2.09 -19.77
N ASN A 112 -14.09 -2.08 -18.70
CA ASN A 112 -14.62 -0.88 -18.07
C ASN A 112 -13.63 -0.35 -17.01
N LEU A 113 -12.88 0.70 -17.34
CA LEU A 113 -11.91 1.34 -16.45
C LEU A 113 -12.58 2.23 -15.40
N ARG A 114 -12.31 1.98 -14.11
CA ARG A 114 -12.65 2.90 -13.02
C ARG A 114 -11.37 3.39 -12.34
N LEU A 115 -11.21 4.70 -12.26
CA LEU A 115 -10.06 5.37 -11.68
C LEU A 115 -10.35 5.88 -10.27
N TYR A 116 -9.37 5.71 -9.39
CA TYR A 116 -9.40 6.15 -8.01
C TYR A 116 -8.25 7.12 -7.72
N THR A 117 -8.44 8.03 -6.78
CA THR A 117 -7.41 9.03 -6.42
C THR A 117 -6.27 8.45 -5.59
N ASP A 118 -6.51 7.34 -4.86
CA ASP A 118 -5.49 6.68 -4.05
C ASP A 118 -5.82 5.20 -3.80
N TYR A 119 -4.80 4.42 -3.40
CA TYR A 119 -4.96 2.98 -3.12
C TYR A 119 -5.81 2.70 -1.88
N GLY A 120 -5.85 3.59 -0.90
CA GLY A 120 -6.70 3.42 0.30
C GLY A 120 -8.19 3.47 -0.05
N LYS A 121 -8.58 4.28 -1.04
CA LYS A 121 -9.97 4.28 -1.55
C LYS A 121 -10.30 3.01 -2.32
N ILE A 122 -9.37 2.50 -3.15
CA ILE A 122 -9.54 1.19 -3.79
C ILE A 122 -9.75 0.12 -2.72
N TYR A 123 -8.88 0.06 -1.71
CA TYR A 123 -8.93 -0.88 -0.61
C TYR A 123 -10.29 -0.86 0.11
N ASN A 124 -10.75 0.32 0.52
CA ASN A 124 -12.02 0.46 1.24
C ASN A 124 -13.22 0.06 0.38
N ASP A 125 -13.21 0.44 -0.91
CA ASP A 125 -14.28 0.06 -1.83
C ASP A 125 -14.27 -1.45 -2.09
N VAL A 126 -13.10 -2.09 -2.26
CA VAL A 126 -13.02 -3.54 -2.42
C VAL A 126 -13.61 -4.26 -1.20
N ILE A 127 -13.21 -3.89 0.03
CA ILE A 127 -13.75 -4.51 1.26
C ILE A 127 -15.26 -4.39 1.31
N THR A 128 -15.80 -3.20 0.98
CA THR A 128 -17.24 -2.97 0.94
C THR A 128 -17.92 -3.87 -0.10
N ASN A 129 -17.33 -3.98 -1.29
CA ASN A 129 -17.88 -4.75 -2.40
C ASN A 129 -17.74 -6.28 -2.22
N ILE A 130 -16.78 -6.75 -1.43
CA ILE A 130 -16.70 -8.17 -1.02
C ILE A 130 -18.00 -8.59 -0.31
N SER A 131 -18.49 -7.76 0.61
CA SER A 131 -19.70 -8.08 1.38
C SER A 131 -20.98 -8.12 0.54
N THR A 132 -21.01 -7.41 -0.60
CA THR A 132 -22.15 -7.31 -1.52
C THR A 132 -22.01 -8.17 -2.77
N GLY A 133 -20.87 -8.83 -2.98
CA GLY A 133 -20.60 -9.63 -4.19
C GLY A 133 -20.41 -8.78 -5.45
N THR A 134 -20.02 -7.52 -5.33
CA THR A 134 -19.86 -6.57 -6.45
C THR A 134 -18.43 -6.09 -6.63
N THR A 135 -17.45 -6.94 -6.28
CA THR A 135 -16.00 -6.68 -6.51
C THR A 135 -15.69 -6.41 -7.99
N PRO A 136 -14.63 -5.68 -8.32
CA PRO A 136 -14.15 -5.61 -9.72
C PRO A 136 -13.71 -6.98 -10.23
N ASN A 137 -13.46 -7.09 -11.52
CA ASN A 137 -12.82 -8.27 -12.11
C ASN A 137 -11.31 -8.22 -11.89
N VAL A 138 -10.70 -7.09 -12.20
CA VAL A 138 -9.26 -6.83 -12.12
C VAL A 138 -9.04 -5.59 -11.26
N CYS A 139 -8.10 -5.68 -10.34
CA CYS A 139 -7.81 -4.57 -9.42
C CYS A 139 -6.31 -4.38 -9.23
N ILE A 140 -5.84 -3.15 -9.41
CA ILE A 140 -4.49 -2.76 -8.99
C ILE A 140 -4.51 -2.47 -7.49
N THR A 141 -3.68 -3.16 -6.71
CA THR A 141 -3.65 -3.06 -5.27
C THR A 141 -2.26 -3.44 -4.72
N TYR A 142 -2.04 -3.21 -3.43
CA TYR A 142 -0.83 -3.68 -2.77
C TYR A 142 -0.99 -5.14 -2.26
N PRO A 143 0.11 -5.93 -2.20
CA PRO A 143 0.06 -7.30 -1.67
C PRO A 143 -0.51 -7.41 -0.25
N ASP A 144 -0.18 -6.48 0.64
CA ASP A 144 -0.70 -6.43 2.01
C ASP A 144 -2.23 -6.18 2.06
N HIS A 145 -2.78 -5.41 1.12
CA HIS A 145 -4.22 -5.25 0.98
C HIS A 145 -4.91 -6.57 0.62
N ILE A 146 -4.27 -7.39 -0.24
CA ILE A 146 -4.80 -8.69 -0.67
C ILE A 146 -4.97 -9.61 0.54
N ALA A 147 -4.07 -9.58 1.51
CA ALA A 147 -4.21 -10.36 2.75
C ALA A 147 -5.55 -10.11 3.45
N THR A 148 -6.05 -8.87 3.43
CA THR A 148 -7.39 -8.55 3.95
C THR A 148 -8.49 -9.09 3.04
N TYR A 149 -8.33 -9.05 1.72
CA TYR A 149 -9.34 -9.57 0.79
C TYR A 149 -9.51 -11.09 0.92
N LEU A 150 -8.46 -11.81 1.29
CA LEU A 150 -8.49 -13.25 1.55
C LEU A 150 -9.32 -13.65 2.79
N THR A 151 -9.76 -12.70 3.60
CA THR A 151 -10.75 -12.97 4.67
C THR A 151 -12.14 -13.28 4.11
N GLY A 152 -12.42 -12.95 2.84
CA GLY A 152 -13.60 -13.39 2.10
C GLY A 152 -13.36 -14.78 1.50
N ASP A 153 -14.34 -15.69 1.64
CA ASP A 153 -14.23 -17.05 1.14
C ASP A 153 -14.14 -17.05 -0.41
N GLN A 154 -13.02 -17.56 -0.95
CA GLN A 154 -12.73 -17.70 -2.38
C GLN A 154 -12.97 -16.43 -3.23
N VAL A 155 -12.83 -15.26 -2.64
CA VAL A 155 -13.11 -13.97 -3.30
C VAL A 155 -12.01 -13.59 -4.29
N VAL A 156 -10.74 -13.87 -3.96
CA VAL A 156 -9.59 -13.65 -4.83
C VAL A 156 -9.21 -14.96 -5.50
N VAL A 157 -8.97 -14.91 -6.80
CA VAL A 157 -8.59 -16.09 -7.60
C VAL A 157 -7.16 -16.51 -7.25
N PRO A 158 -6.92 -17.76 -6.83
CA PRO A 158 -5.59 -18.33 -6.74
C PRO A 158 -5.01 -18.53 -8.14
N LEU A 159 -3.79 -18.05 -8.40
CA LEU A 159 -3.23 -18.00 -9.75
C LEU A 159 -2.31 -19.20 -10.10
N ASN A 160 -2.08 -20.11 -9.15
CA ASN A 160 -1.14 -21.23 -9.36
C ASN A 160 -1.49 -22.08 -10.58
N ASP A 161 -2.77 -22.44 -10.76
CA ASP A 161 -3.22 -23.24 -11.89
C ASP A 161 -3.13 -22.45 -13.20
N LEU A 162 -3.44 -21.14 -13.18
CA LEU A 162 -3.24 -20.25 -14.33
C LEU A 162 -1.76 -20.16 -14.71
N PHE A 163 -0.86 -20.04 -13.74
CA PHE A 163 0.59 -20.00 -14.02
C PHE A 163 1.10 -21.31 -14.63
N ALA A 164 0.49 -22.44 -14.25
CA ALA A 164 0.88 -23.77 -14.73
C ALA A 164 0.22 -24.16 -16.07
N ASP A 165 -0.85 -23.46 -16.50
CA ASP A 165 -1.56 -23.81 -17.74
C ASP A 165 -0.73 -23.45 -18.97
N SER A 166 -0.43 -24.43 -19.82
CA SER A 166 0.40 -24.24 -21.02
C SER A 166 -0.28 -23.48 -22.15
N ARG A 167 -1.61 -23.33 -22.07
CA ARG A 167 -2.42 -22.66 -23.12
C ARG A 167 -2.67 -21.19 -22.76
N PHE A 168 -3.17 -20.94 -21.57
CA PHE A 168 -3.61 -19.61 -21.12
C PHE A 168 -2.72 -19.03 -20.01
N GLY A 169 -1.70 -19.76 -19.55
CA GLY A 169 -0.74 -19.29 -18.56
C GLY A 169 0.19 -18.20 -19.12
N LEU A 170 1.14 -17.79 -18.31
CA LEU A 170 2.16 -16.82 -18.71
C LEU A 170 2.98 -17.36 -19.88
N GLY A 171 3.00 -16.65 -21.01
CA GLY A 171 3.61 -17.11 -22.27
C GLY A 171 2.88 -18.27 -22.92
N GLY A 172 1.61 -18.51 -22.59
CA GLY A 172 0.84 -19.66 -23.06
C GLY A 172 0.55 -19.65 -24.56
N SER A 173 0.37 -20.87 -25.13
CA SER A 173 0.23 -21.08 -26.58
C SER A 173 -1.05 -20.53 -27.21
N GLU A 174 -2.10 -20.29 -26.42
CA GLU A 174 -3.40 -19.74 -26.84
C GLU A 174 -3.51 -18.22 -26.60
N ILE A 175 -2.42 -17.56 -26.15
CA ILE A 175 -2.38 -16.11 -25.97
C ILE A 175 -2.09 -15.44 -27.32
N ALA A 176 -2.93 -14.49 -27.73
CA ALA A 176 -2.84 -13.85 -29.04
C ALA A 176 -1.87 -12.62 -29.06
N PHE A 177 -1.07 -12.42 -28.05
CA PHE A 177 -0.07 -11.34 -27.95
C PHE A 177 1.21 -11.85 -27.26
N ASP A 178 2.28 -11.05 -27.28
CA ASP A 178 3.55 -11.37 -26.61
C ASP A 178 3.39 -11.20 -25.07
N SER A 179 2.85 -12.24 -24.43
CA SER A 179 2.70 -12.32 -22.98
C SER A 179 4.04 -12.71 -22.34
N PRO A 180 4.44 -12.10 -21.21
CA PRO A 180 5.64 -12.51 -20.53
C PRO A 180 5.53 -13.95 -20.01
N THR A 181 6.64 -14.68 -20.04
CA THR A 181 6.73 -15.97 -19.37
C THR A 181 6.91 -15.77 -17.86
N ARG A 182 6.66 -16.83 -17.07
CA ARG A 182 6.88 -16.79 -15.63
C ARG A 182 8.34 -16.49 -15.27
N GLU A 183 9.28 -17.03 -16.04
CA GLU A 183 10.73 -16.88 -15.86
C GLU A 183 11.20 -15.45 -16.16
N GLU A 184 10.47 -14.71 -16.98
CA GLU A 184 10.74 -13.30 -17.24
C GLU A 184 10.33 -12.39 -16.07
N ILE A 185 9.35 -12.80 -15.26
CA ILE A 185 8.97 -12.03 -14.05
C ILE A 185 10.08 -12.15 -13.00
N ILE A 186 10.53 -11.01 -12.49
CA ILE A 186 11.58 -10.98 -11.46
C ILE A 186 11.09 -11.76 -10.23
N PRO A 187 11.80 -12.84 -9.81
CA PRO A 187 11.34 -13.74 -8.75
C PRO A 187 10.99 -13.03 -7.45
N GLN A 188 11.84 -12.09 -7.00
CA GLN A 188 11.61 -11.32 -5.77
C GLN A 188 10.28 -10.56 -5.81
N PHE A 189 9.89 -10.00 -6.96
CA PHE A 189 8.64 -9.26 -7.10
C PHE A 189 7.43 -10.20 -7.12
N LEU A 190 7.60 -11.40 -7.67
CA LEU A 190 6.55 -12.41 -7.70
C LEU A 190 6.31 -13.02 -6.32
N ASP A 191 7.38 -13.25 -5.55
CA ASP A 191 7.30 -13.83 -4.20
C ASP A 191 6.49 -12.95 -3.24
N GLU A 192 6.53 -11.62 -3.41
CA GLU A 192 5.70 -10.68 -2.64
C GLU A 192 4.18 -10.88 -2.86
N CYS A 193 3.77 -11.56 -3.93
CA CYS A 193 2.39 -11.85 -4.27
C CYS A 193 1.90 -13.21 -3.77
N SER A 194 2.75 -13.93 -3.02
CA SER A 194 2.48 -15.28 -2.51
C SER A 194 2.13 -15.26 -1.03
N PHE A 195 1.09 -16.01 -0.66
CA PHE A 195 0.70 -16.31 0.71
C PHE A 195 0.67 -17.83 0.90
N ASN A 196 1.54 -18.35 1.73
CA ASN A 196 1.68 -19.80 1.98
C ASN A 196 1.82 -20.64 0.69
N GLY A 197 2.61 -20.16 -0.28
CA GLY A 197 2.88 -20.84 -1.53
C GLY A 197 1.76 -20.72 -2.58
N THR A 198 0.71 -19.95 -2.31
CA THR A 198 -0.35 -19.63 -3.26
C THR A 198 -0.21 -18.19 -3.74
N TYR A 199 -0.12 -17.98 -5.04
CA TYR A 199 -0.10 -16.66 -5.67
C TYR A 199 -1.52 -16.12 -5.81
N TYR A 200 -1.78 -14.92 -5.30
CA TYR A 200 -3.07 -14.23 -5.39
C TYR A 200 -3.01 -12.94 -6.19
N ALA A 201 -1.84 -12.64 -6.71
CA ALA A 201 -1.62 -11.50 -7.59
C ALA A 201 -0.43 -11.74 -8.51
N VAL A 202 -0.26 -10.87 -9.49
CA VAL A 202 0.98 -10.70 -10.25
C VAL A 202 1.56 -9.32 -9.93
N PRO A 203 2.89 -9.16 -9.85
CA PRO A 203 3.49 -7.85 -9.70
C PRO A 203 3.18 -7.00 -10.94
N TYR A 204 2.92 -5.70 -10.77
CA TYR A 204 2.60 -4.83 -11.90
C TYR A 204 3.67 -3.78 -12.15
N MET A 205 3.96 -2.94 -11.16
CA MET A 205 5.04 -1.96 -11.18
C MET A 205 5.78 -2.02 -9.84
N ARG A 206 7.07 -1.78 -9.87
CA ARG A 206 7.86 -1.68 -8.65
C ARG A 206 8.56 -0.34 -8.56
N SER A 207 8.74 0.09 -7.35
CA SER A 207 9.50 1.27 -6.97
C SER A 207 10.24 0.98 -5.67
N THR A 208 11.06 1.92 -5.26
CA THR A 208 11.70 1.93 -3.96
C THR A 208 11.61 3.33 -3.38
N GLU A 209 12.35 3.60 -2.33
CA GLU A 209 12.57 4.96 -1.83
C GLU A 209 13.99 5.40 -2.19
N ALA A 210 14.15 6.70 -2.42
CA ALA A 210 15.44 7.34 -2.67
C ALA A 210 15.62 8.53 -1.72
N CYS A 211 16.86 8.86 -1.45
CA CYS A 211 17.24 10.08 -0.75
C CYS A 211 17.51 11.19 -1.75
N TYR A 212 16.69 12.23 -1.73
CA TYR A 212 16.83 13.44 -2.50
C TYR A 212 17.56 14.48 -1.66
N ILE A 213 18.70 14.97 -2.17
CA ILE A 213 19.66 15.75 -1.40
C ILE A 213 19.78 17.14 -2.00
N ASN A 214 19.73 18.16 -1.17
CA ASN A 214 20.18 19.49 -1.51
C ASN A 214 21.72 19.55 -1.34
N ARG A 215 22.46 19.32 -2.44
CA ARG A 215 23.92 19.27 -2.44
C ARG A 215 24.53 20.56 -1.91
N ASP A 216 24.02 21.70 -2.35
CA ASP A 216 24.58 23.00 -1.98
C ASP A 216 24.53 23.26 -0.48
N LEU A 217 23.51 22.78 0.22
CA LEU A 217 23.42 22.88 1.67
C LEU A 217 24.41 21.95 2.37
N VAL A 218 24.62 20.73 1.85
CA VAL A 218 25.63 19.79 2.39
C VAL A 218 27.03 20.38 2.26
N GLU A 219 27.39 20.88 1.06
CA GLU A 219 28.69 21.50 0.79
C GLU A 219 28.91 22.79 1.62
N LYS A 220 27.88 23.62 1.78
CA LYS A 220 27.93 24.83 2.61
C LYS A 220 28.21 24.55 4.07
N LEU A 221 27.81 23.37 4.58
CA LEU A 221 28.15 22.90 5.92
C LEU A 221 29.58 22.35 6.03
N GLY A 222 30.28 22.19 4.89
CA GLY A 222 31.64 21.67 4.83
C GLY A 222 31.72 20.14 4.72
N TYR A 223 30.59 19.48 4.41
CA TYR A 223 30.56 18.03 4.20
C TYR A 223 30.70 17.67 2.71
N THR A 224 31.20 16.47 2.47
CA THR A 224 31.20 15.83 1.15
C THR A 224 30.24 14.66 1.18
N ILE A 225 29.36 14.55 0.19
CA ILE A 225 28.43 13.43 0.08
C ILE A 225 29.23 12.16 -0.22
N PRO A 226 29.11 11.08 0.59
CA PRO A 226 29.83 9.84 0.36
C PRO A 226 29.19 9.02 -0.78
N ASP A 227 29.91 8.05 -1.35
CA ASP A 227 29.40 7.16 -2.40
C ASP A 227 28.20 6.32 -1.91
N THR A 228 28.14 6.01 -0.61
CA THR A 228 27.01 5.33 0.04
C THR A 228 26.59 6.10 1.28
N LEU A 229 25.33 6.49 1.34
CA LEU A 229 24.77 7.19 2.49
C LEU A 229 24.66 6.26 3.69
N THR A 230 25.00 6.79 4.86
CA THR A 230 24.75 6.13 6.15
C THR A 230 23.78 6.93 7.02
N TRP A 231 23.10 6.26 7.94
CA TRP A 231 22.24 6.96 8.90
C TRP A 231 23.03 7.97 9.74
N ASP A 232 24.24 7.61 10.16
CA ASP A 232 25.10 8.49 10.93
C ASP A 232 25.46 9.78 10.18
N PHE A 233 25.78 9.66 8.87
CA PHE A 233 26.04 10.83 8.04
C PHE A 233 24.80 11.75 7.93
N LEU A 234 23.60 11.16 7.70
CA LEU A 234 22.38 11.96 7.64
C LEU A 234 22.10 12.67 8.96
N TRP A 235 22.26 11.99 10.09
CA TRP A 235 22.04 12.58 11.41
C TRP A 235 23.02 13.71 11.69
N GLU A 236 24.30 13.50 11.46
CA GLU A 236 25.37 14.50 11.71
C GLU A 236 25.13 15.77 10.89
N VAL A 237 24.91 15.65 9.58
CA VAL A 237 24.66 16.80 8.69
C VAL A 237 23.35 17.50 9.05
N SER A 238 22.31 16.74 9.36
CA SER A 238 21.01 17.31 9.74
C SER A 238 21.06 18.09 11.06
N GLU A 239 21.82 17.62 12.04
CA GLU A 239 22.03 18.35 13.29
C GLU A 239 22.86 19.62 13.09
N ALA A 240 23.86 19.56 12.23
CA ALA A 240 24.61 20.75 11.84
C ALA A 240 23.72 21.78 11.15
N ALA A 241 22.77 21.32 10.31
CA ALA A 241 21.83 22.17 9.61
C ALA A 241 20.73 22.77 10.51
N ALA A 242 20.42 22.13 11.63
CA ALA A 242 19.36 22.56 12.57
C ALA A 242 19.75 23.80 13.39
N LYS A 243 20.99 24.32 13.28
CA LYS A 243 21.49 25.44 14.08
C LYS A 243 20.78 26.74 13.72
N LYS A 244 20.37 27.48 14.78
CA LYS A 244 19.73 28.79 14.68
C LYS A 244 20.58 29.87 15.34
N ASP A 245 20.42 31.09 14.87
CA ASP A 245 20.95 32.29 15.51
C ASP A 245 20.07 32.72 16.70
N GLY A 246 20.50 33.84 17.36
CA GLY A 246 19.75 34.42 18.50
C GLY A 246 18.37 34.97 18.13
N ASN A 247 18.02 35.11 16.87
CA ASN A 247 16.75 35.58 16.37
C ASN A 247 15.85 34.42 15.89
N GLY A 248 16.29 33.17 16.08
CA GLY A 248 15.56 31.98 15.66
C GLY A 248 15.61 31.71 14.16
N VAL A 249 16.56 32.32 13.42
CA VAL A 249 16.79 32.12 11.99
C VAL A 249 17.80 30.99 11.82
N TYR A 250 17.55 30.07 10.90
CA TYR A 250 18.50 29.00 10.60
C TYR A 250 19.76 29.58 9.91
N THR A 251 20.93 29.29 10.50
CA THR A 251 22.21 29.85 10.02
C THR A 251 22.57 29.38 8.64
N LEU A 252 22.11 28.18 8.26
CA LEU A 252 22.44 27.58 6.97
C LEU A 252 21.76 28.26 5.79
N ASN A 253 20.45 28.53 5.86
CA ASN A 253 19.67 29.11 4.75
C ASN A 253 19.19 30.56 4.99
N GLY A 254 19.44 31.11 6.17
CA GLY A 254 19.02 32.48 6.50
C GLY A 254 17.50 32.69 6.66
N GLN A 255 16.76 31.61 6.80
CA GLN A 255 15.29 31.63 6.89
C GLN A 255 14.80 31.18 8.28
N LYS A 256 13.52 31.45 8.57
CA LYS A 256 12.85 30.98 9.80
C LYS A 256 12.33 29.57 9.66
N VAL A 257 12.31 29.02 8.45
CA VAL A 257 11.80 27.68 8.14
C VAL A 257 12.92 26.84 7.56
N MET A 258 13.13 25.70 8.14
CA MET A 258 13.96 24.63 7.61
C MET A 258 13.60 23.33 8.31
N ILE A 259 13.55 22.25 7.59
CA ILE A 259 13.48 20.90 8.13
C ILE A 259 14.67 20.13 7.53
N PRO A 260 15.77 19.97 8.28
CA PRO A 260 17.00 19.37 7.75
C PRO A 260 16.81 18.01 7.11
N PHE A 261 16.07 17.11 7.77
CA PHE A 261 15.77 15.80 7.26
C PHE A 261 14.29 15.44 7.41
N ILE A 262 13.68 14.99 6.30
CA ILE A 262 12.30 14.51 6.24
C ILE A 262 12.26 13.10 5.70
N TYR A 263 11.49 12.22 6.33
CA TYR A 263 11.10 10.92 5.80
C TYR A 263 9.58 10.87 5.60
N LYS A 264 9.12 10.60 4.37
CA LYS A 264 7.69 10.68 4.05
C LYS A 264 6.87 9.57 4.70
N SER A 265 7.29 8.32 4.51
CA SER A 265 6.60 7.15 5.06
C SER A 265 7.31 6.65 6.31
N THR A 266 6.72 6.92 7.47
CA THR A 266 7.25 6.44 8.75
C THR A 266 7.18 4.92 8.88
N ASP A 267 6.22 4.29 8.22
CA ASP A 267 6.04 2.83 8.19
C ASP A 267 7.20 2.19 7.42
N ASN A 268 7.48 2.68 6.22
CA ASN A 268 8.61 2.23 5.39
C ASN A 268 9.95 2.47 6.09
N MET A 269 10.12 3.63 6.73
CA MET A 269 11.32 3.93 7.50
C MET A 269 11.57 2.86 8.58
N MET A 270 10.54 2.49 9.34
CA MET A 270 10.66 1.47 10.39
C MET A 270 10.95 0.09 9.81
N ILE A 271 10.21 -0.33 8.77
CA ILE A 271 10.42 -1.63 8.10
C ILE A 271 11.85 -1.73 7.58
N GLN A 272 12.34 -0.69 6.89
CA GLN A 272 13.67 -0.65 6.32
C GLN A 272 14.78 -0.68 7.39
N MET A 273 14.65 0.16 8.44
CA MET A 273 15.61 0.17 9.54
C MET A 273 15.69 -1.16 10.26
N LEU A 274 14.55 -1.81 10.53
CA LEU A 274 14.51 -3.14 11.14
C LEU A 274 15.17 -4.18 10.24
N LYS A 275 14.89 -4.15 8.92
CA LYS A 275 15.51 -5.04 7.95
C LYS A 275 17.03 -4.88 7.92
N GLN A 276 17.52 -3.65 7.88
CA GLN A 276 18.95 -3.33 7.93
C GLN A 276 19.63 -3.76 9.25
N LYS A 277 18.88 -3.81 10.34
CA LYS A 277 19.36 -4.29 11.65
C LYS A 277 19.15 -5.78 11.85
N HIS A 278 18.69 -6.51 10.82
CA HIS A 278 18.33 -7.95 10.90
C HIS A 278 17.33 -8.25 12.03
N ALA A 279 16.48 -7.27 12.36
CA ALA A 279 15.42 -7.42 13.35
C ALA A 279 14.09 -7.72 12.66
N GLY A 280 13.31 -8.62 13.25
CA GLY A 280 12.02 -9.02 12.69
C GLY A 280 10.98 -7.91 12.76
N TYR A 281 10.23 -7.73 11.67
CA TYR A 281 8.96 -7.01 11.65
C TYR A 281 7.80 -8.00 11.90
N SER A 282 7.81 -9.10 11.14
CA SER A 282 6.96 -10.27 11.31
C SER A 282 7.75 -11.52 10.88
N ASP A 283 7.25 -12.70 11.21
CA ASP A 283 7.81 -13.97 10.75
C ASP A 283 6.91 -14.66 9.70
N GLU A 284 7.39 -15.75 9.13
CA GLU A 284 6.67 -16.56 8.15
C GLU A 284 5.36 -17.19 8.66
N ASN A 285 5.21 -17.28 10.00
CA ASN A 285 3.99 -17.79 10.64
C ASN A 285 2.97 -16.66 10.93
N GLY A 286 3.25 -15.42 10.51
CA GLY A 286 2.41 -14.27 10.75
C GLY A 286 2.50 -13.67 12.15
N ASN A 287 3.49 -14.06 12.96
CA ASN A 287 3.70 -13.42 14.26
C ASN A 287 4.31 -12.05 14.10
N ILE A 288 3.72 -11.07 14.76
CA ILE A 288 4.22 -9.69 14.75
C ILE A 288 5.40 -9.57 15.72
N GLN A 289 6.57 -9.21 15.21
CA GLN A 289 7.83 -9.13 15.95
C GLN A 289 8.31 -7.70 16.18
N ILE A 290 7.57 -6.70 15.75
CA ILE A 290 7.95 -5.29 15.85
C ILE A 290 8.19 -4.79 17.29
N PHE A 291 7.63 -5.46 18.31
CA PHE A 291 7.79 -5.10 19.71
C PHE A 291 9.03 -5.75 20.32
N ASN A 292 10.21 -5.30 19.92
CA ASN A 292 11.50 -5.80 20.36
C ASN A 292 12.44 -4.66 20.80
N ASP A 293 13.60 -5.02 21.38
CA ASP A 293 14.57 -4.04 21.89
C ASP A 293 15.15 -3.19 20.76
N THR A 294 15.42 -3.76 19.59
CA THR A 294 15.92 -3.02 18.42
C THR A 294 14.92 -1.94 17.98
N THR A 295 13.64 -2.26 17.92
CA THR A 295 12.59 -1.27 17.62
C THR A 295 12.59 -0.14 18.63
N ARG A 296 12.66 -0.48 19.92
CA ARG A 296 12.70 0.53 20.98
C ARG A 296 13.90 1.46 20.85
N ASP A 297 15.08 0.89 20.60
CA ASP A 297 16.33 1.66 20.50
C ASP A 297 16.32 2.57 19.26
N LEU A 298 15.80 2.08 18.11
CA LEU A 298 15.58 2.90 16.91
C LEU A 298 14.62 4.06 17.18
N LEU A 299 13.51 3.82 17.87
CA LEU A 299 12.54 4.86 18.20
C LEU A 299 13.15 5.95 19.12
N TYR A 300 13.99 5.57 20.09
CA TYR A 300 14.71 6.53 20.92
C TYR A 300 15.72 7.33 20.10
N THR A 301 16.49 6.69 19.23
CA THR A 301 17.43 7.37 18.34
C THR A 301 16.72 8.40 17.46
N ILE A 302 15.64 8.01 16.79
CA ILE A 302 14.83 8.92 15.97
C ILE A 302 14.27 10.08 16.80
N ALA A 303 13.74 9.78 17.99
CA ALA A 303 13.17 10.78 18.88
C ALA A 303 14.22 11.78 19.38
N ASP A 304 15.46 11.34 19.64
CA ASP A 304 16.53 12.21 20.09
C ASP A 304 16.96 13.17 18.96
N HIS A 305 17.11 12.70 17.73
CA HIS A 305 17.37 13.58 16.57
C HIS A 305 16.19 14.52 16.27
N ALA A 306 14.96 14.08 16.46
CA ALA A 306 13.79 14.95 16.32
C ALA A 306 13.78 16.09 17.37
N LYS A 307 14.23 15.84 18.60
CA LYS A 307 14.33 16.87 19.66
C LYS A 307 15.37 17.96 19.34
N THR A 308 16.42 17.62 18.60
CA THR A 308 17.42 18.61 18.15
C THR A 308 16.89 19.51 17.03
N GLY A 309 15.78 19.14 16.41
CA GLY A 309 15.24 19.77 15.18
C GLY A 309 15.86 19.25 13.89
N ALA A 310 16.72 18.22 13.97
CA ALA A 310 17.37 17.63 12.81
C ALA A 310 16.42 16.82 11.92
N PHE A 311 15.38 16.22 12.51
CA PHE A 311 14.45 15.31 11.84
C PHE A 311 13.00 15.68 12.06
N SER A 312 12.18 15.50 11.04
CA SER A 312 10.73 15.64 11.14
C SER A 312 9.99 14.71 10.17
N THR A 313 8.81 14.30 10.59
CA THR A 313 7.80 13.67 9.73
C THR A 313 6.70 14.66 9.34
N PHE A 314 6.91 15.95 9.59
CA PHE A 314 5.95 17.00 9.23
C PHE A 314 5.73 17.06 7.73
N LYS A 315 4.48 17.20 7.32
CA LYS A 315 4.07 17.22 5.90
C LYS A 315 3.13 18.41 5.68
N ILE A 316 3.40 19.20 4.64
CA ILE A 316 2.42 20.13 4.09
C ILE A 316 1.66 19.38 3.00
N SER A 317 0.32 19.34 3.07
CA SER A 317 -0.53 18.65 2.11
C SER A 317 -0.10 17.19 1.86
N SER A 318 0.46 16.54 2.89
CA SER A 318 1.00 15.17 2.85
C SER A 318 2.28 14.97 2.03
N TYR A 319 2.92 16.03 1.53
CA TYR A 319 4.12 15.94 0.70
C TYR A 319 5.33 16.64 1.35
N PRO A 320 6.42 15.92 1.68
CA PRO A 320 7.67 16.53 2.16
C PRO A 320 8.42 17.26 1.05
N ALA A 321 8.15 16.93 -0.20
CA ALA A 321 8.75 17.52 -1.38
C ALA A 321 8.76 19.05 -1.36
N ASN A 322 7.70 19.68 -0.85
CA ASN A 322 7.57 21.13 -0.82
C ASN A 322 8.74 21.83 -0.11
N PHE A 323 9.22 21.27 1.00
CA PHE A 323 10.38 21.84 1.71
C PHE A 323 11.69 21.64 0.95
N LEU A 324 11.89 20.45 0.35
CA LEU A 324 13.05 20.19 -0.49
C LEU A 324 13.05 21.11 -1.70
N ASN A 325 11.94 21.15 -2.45
CA ASN A 325 11.80 21.92 -3.68
C ASN A 325 12.00 23.43 -3.47
N ALA A 326 11.68 23.92 -2.28
CA ALA A 326 11.93 25.30 -1.89
C ALA A 326 13.35 25.59 -1.38
N GLY A 327 14.25 24.60 -1.33
CA GLY A 327 15.58 24.75 -0.74
C GLY A 327 15.58 24.85 0.79
N GLN A 328 14.53 24.37 1.44
CA GLN A 328 14.33 24.42 2.91
C GLN A 328 14.53 23.06 3.59
N CYS A 329 15.13 22.10 2.89
CA CYS A 329 15.42 20.77 3.40
C CYS A 329 16.79 20.32 2.86
N VAL A 330 17.56 19.56 3.63
CA VAL A 330 18.83 18.98 3.18
C VAL A 330 18.61 17.59 2.59
N PHE A 331 17.90 16.74 3.33
CA PHE A 331 17.60 15.37 2.91
C PHE A 331 16.10 15.10 2.97
N ALA A 332 15.54 14.60 1.89
CA ALA A 332 14.17 14.11 1.84
C ALA A 332 14.14 12.69 1.31
N ILE A 333 13.57 11.76 2.07
CA ILE A 333 13.36 10.39 1.58
C ILE A 333 11.90 10.23 1.19
N ASP A 334 11.69 9.87 -0.08
CA ASP A 334 10.39 9.63 -0.69
C ASP A 334 10.49 8.54 -1.76
N SER A 335 9.34 8.07 -2.22
CA SER A 335 9.23 7.06 -3.27
C SER A 335 9.84 7.54 -4.59
N THR A 336 10.55 6.65 -5.28
CA THR A 336 10.97 6.87 -6.67
C THR A 336 9.79 7.03 -7.62
N ALA A 337 8.63 6.47 -7.29
CA ALA A 337 7.37 6.63 -8.03
C ALA A 337 6.83 8.08 -8.05
N GLY A 338 7.43 9.00 -7.32
CA GLY A 338 7.13 10.41 -7.31
C GLY A 338 8.33 11.28 -7.66
N SER A 339 9.36 10.73 -8.33
CA SER A 339 10.63 11.42 -8.60
C SER A 339 10.47 12.74 -9.38
N THR A 340 9.51 12.84 -10.29
CA THR A 340 9.23 14.07 -11.06
C THR A 340 8.72 15.23 -10.20
N TRP A 341 8.30 14.95 -8.97
CA TRP A 341 7.83 15.94 -7.99
C TRP A 341 8.88 16.34 -6.96
N MET A 342 10.12 15.82 -7.09
CA MET A 342 11.19 16.01 -6.12
C MET A 342 12.37 16.78 -6.73
N GLY A 343 12.87 17.76 -5.98
CA GLY A 343 14.09 18.49 -6.31
C GLY A 343 13.87 19.91 -6.84
N SER A 344 14.94 20.58 -7.23
CA SER A 344 14.97 22.02 -7.59
C SER A 344 14.14 22.38 -8.83
N HIS A 345 13.89 21.43 -9.71
CA HIS A 345 13.10 21.64 -10.94
C HIS A 345 11.64 21.20 -10.79
N ALA A 346 11.26 20.66 -9.65
CA ALA A 346 9.90 20.23 -9.39
C ALA A 346 8.97 21.41 -9.06
N PRO A 347 7.65 21.26 -9.28
CA PRO A 347 6.70 22.32 -8.96
C PRO A 347 6.71 22.69 -7.48
N LEU A 348 6.63 24.00 -7.18
CA LEU A 348 6.37 24.48 -5.82
C LEU A 348 4.86 24.46 -5.55
N SER A 349 4.48 23.84 -4.44
CA SER A 349 3.10 23.83 -3.94
C SER A 349 3.09 24.30 -2.50
N ASP A 350 2.14 25.14 -2.15
CA ASP A 350 1.91 25.62 -0.77
C ASP A 350 3.09 26.39 -0.12
N ILE A 351 4.11 26.74 -0.88
CA ILE A 351 5.23 27.58 -0.47
C ILE A 351 5.33 28.76 -1.43
N SER A 352 5.50 29.95 -0.86
CA SER A 352 5.63 31.18 -1.64
C SER A 352 6.93 31.20 -2.45
N ALA A 353 6.86 31.64 -3.70
CA ALA A 353 8.01 31.69 -4.62
C ALA A 353 9.17 32.56 -4.12
N ASP A 354 8.91 33.53 -3.24
CA ASP A 354 9.94 34.37 -2.60
C ASP A 354 10.73 33.63 -1.50
N ALA A 355 10.23 32.47 -1.04
CA ALA A 355 10.95 31.59 -0.12
C ALA A 355 11.84 30.56 -0.85
N PHE A 356 11.79 30.50 -2.19
CA PHE A 356 12.59 29.56 -2.99
C PHE A 356 14.07 29.94 -2.97
N ILE A 357 14.90 28.93 -2.77
CA ILE A 357 16.37 29.02 -2.92
C ILE A 357 16.79 27.95 -3.91
N ASP A 358 17.36 28.37 -5.02
CA ASP A 358 17.87 27.45 -6.05
C ASP A 358 19.01 26.59 -5.53
N PHE A 359 19.05 25.34 -5.96
CA PHE A 359 20.05 24.35 -5.51
C PHE A 359 20.20 23.21 -6.52
N THR A 360 21.28 22.46 -6.38
CA THR A 360 21.54 21.24 -7.13
C THR A 360 20.95 20.05 -6.38
N THR A 361 20.04 19.33 -7.04
CA THR A 361 19.48 18.07 -6.51
C THR A 361 20.43 16.91 -6.83
N GLU A 362 20.77 16.12 -5.82
CA GLU A 362 21.39 14.81 -6.00
C GLU A 362 20.44 13.72 -5.51
N VAL A 363 20.39 12.57 -6.21
CA VAL A 363 19.53 11.46 -5.86
C VAL A 363 20.38 10.24 -5.57
N MET A 364 20.21 9.65 -4.41
CA MET A 364 20.99 8.49 -3.97
C MET A 364 20.07 7.42 -3.37
N ALA A 365 20.63 6.20 -3.25
CA ALA A 365 19.97 5.16 -2.45
C ALA A 365 19.76 5.63 -1.00
N VAL A 366 18.76 5.07 -0.33
CA VAL A 366 18.47 5.36 1.07
C VAL A 366 19.64 5.03 1.99
N PRO A 367 19.81 5.72 3.14
CA PRO A 367 20.92 5.50 4.03
C PRO A 367 20.95 4.07 4.60
N GLN A 368 22.15 3.58 4.86
CA GLN A 368 22.42 2.23 5.35
C GLN A 368 23.05 2.27 6.75
N PHE A 369 22.76 1.29 7.60
CA PHE A 369 23.55 1.01 8.80
C PHE A 369 24.82 0.24 8.44
N ASP A 370 24.75 -0.64 7.44
CA ASP A 370 25.87 -1.39 6.91
C ASP A 370 25.97 -1.20 5.38
N PRO A 371 26.90 -0.37 4.89
CA PRO A 371 27.09 -0.15 3.45
C PRO A 371 27.56 -1.39 2.68
N GLU A 372 28.17 -2.37 3.34
CA GLU A 372 28.63 -3.60 2.68
C GLU A 372 27.49 -4.57 2.37
N HIS A 373 26.39 -4.49 3.13
CA HIS A 373 25.21 -5.32 2.95
C HIS A 373 23.93 -4.46 2.82
N PRO A 374 23.82 -3.67 1.77
CA PRO A 374 22.74 -2.71 1.65
C PRO A 374 21.37 -3.39 1.53
N GLN A 375 20.40 -2.83 2.23
CA GLN A 375 19.00 -3.24 2.20
C GLN A 375 18.13 -2.04 1.88
N MET A 376 17.17 -2.23 0.99
CA MET A 376 16.16 -1.19 0.69
C MET A 376 14.78 -1.83 0.54
N ILE A 377 13.77 -1.03 0.75
CA ILE A 377 12.38 -1.46 0.63
C ILE A 377 12.04 -1.68 -0.85
N SER A 378 11.33 -2.76 -1.14
CA SER A 378 10.59 -2.94 -2.38
C SER A 378 9.15 -2.54 -2.13
N GLN A 379 8.58 -1.74 -3.02
CA GLN A 379 7.20 -1.31 -2.96
C GLN A 379 6.60 -1.23 -4.37
N GLY A 380 5.30 -1.08 -4.44
CA GLY A 380 4.58 -0.93 -5.69
C GLY A 380 3.39 -1.86 -5.80
N PRO A 381 2.46 -1.53 -6.71
CA PRO A 381 1.23 -2.27 -6.83
C PRO A 381 1.42 -3.60 -7.55
N SER A 382 0.50 -4.49 -7.27
CA SER A 382 0.26 -5.76 -7.95
C SER A 382 -1.15 -5.79 -8.52
N ILE A 383 -1.46 -6.76 -9.35
CA ILE A 383 -2.80 -6.95 -9.91
C ILE A 383 -3.38 -8.23 -9.32
N CYS A 384 -4.55 -8.14 -8.71
CA CYS A 384 -5.35 -9.29 -8.32
C CYS A 384 -6.61 -9.42 -9.16
N ILE A 385 -7.12 -10.65 -9.26
CA ILE A 385 -8.34 -11.01 -9.98
C ILE A 385 -9.36 -11.51 -8.97
N PHE A 386 -10.59 -11.00 -9.06
CA PHE A 386 -11.68 -11.44 -8.20
C PHE A 386 -12.49 -12.53 -8.89
N ASN A 387 -12.86 -13.54 -8.10
CA ASN A 387 -13.68 -14.64 -8.56
C ASN A 387 -15.11 -14.17 -8.90
N LYS A 388 -15.64 -14.60 -10.05
CA LYS A 388 -16.94 -14.20 -10.60
C LYS A 388 -17.95 -15.34 -10.73
N ASN A 389 -17.63 -16.53 -10.23
CA ASN A 389 -18.43 -17.75 -10.42
C ASN A 389 -18.62 -18.15 -11.90
N ASP A 390 -17.95 -17.46 -12.81
CA ASP A 390 -17.89 -17.79 -14.24
C ASP A 390 -16.41 -17.95 -14.62
N PRO A 391 -15.93 -19.17 -14.82
CA PRO A 391 -14.53 -19.41 -15.16
C PRO A 391 -14.09 -18.73 -16.46
N GLN A 392 -14.99 -18.50 -17.41
CA GLN A 392 -14.69 -17.80 -18.65
C GLN A 392 -14.48 -16.30 -18.41
N GLU A 393 -15.27 -15.68 -17.52
CA GLU A 393 -15.09 -14.27 -17.15
C GLU A 393 -13.78 -14.06 -16.37
N VAL A 394 -13.42 -15.02 -15.51
CA VAL A 394 -12.12 -15.03 -14.82
C VAL A 394 -10.98 -15.17 -15.83
N LEU A 395 -11.13 -16.06 -16.83
CA LEU A 395 -10.13 -16.23 -17.89
C LEU A 395 -9.99 -14.95 -18.73
N ALA A 396 -11.10 -14.29 -19.11
CA ALA A 396 -11.05 -12.99 -19.77
C ALA A 396 -10.29 -11.94 -18.97
N SER A 397 -10.50 -11.91 -17.64
CA SER A 397 -9.80 -11.02 -16.70
C SER A 397 -8.31 -11.34 -16.62
N TRP A 398 -7.95 -12.62 -16.67
CA TRP A 398 -6.57 -13.08 -16.71
C TRP A 398 -5.84 -12.71 -18.00
N LEU A 399 -6.49 -12.85 -19.16
CA LEU A 399 -5.95 -12.41 -20.45
C LEU A 399 -5.63 -10.90 -20.44
N PHE A 400 -6.54 -10.08 -19.92
CA PHE A 400 -6.30 -8.64 -19.78
C PHE A 400 -5.18 -8.34 -18.77
N THR A 401 -5.13 -9.07 -17.67
CA THR A 401 -4.04 -8.93 -16.67
C THR A 401 -2.67 -9.21 -17.30
N GLN A 402 -2.56 -10.26 -18.12
CA GLN A 402 -1.32 -10.56 -18.83
C GLN A 402 -0.96 -9.47 -19.85
N TYR A 403 -1.95 -8.87 -20.50
CA TYR A 403 -1.72 -7.76 -21.42
C TYR A 403 -1.11 -6.54 -20.74
N LEU A 404 -1.56 -6.23 -19.51
CA LEU A 404 -0.95 -5.18 -18.69
C LEU A 404 0.51 -5.47 -18.32
N LEU A 405 0.94 -6.73 -18.36
CA LEU A 405 2.33 -7.15 -18.12
C LEU A 405 3.16 -7.21 -19.40
N SER A 406 2.58 -6.96 -20.58
CA SER A 406 3.33 -6.93 -21.84
C SER A 406 4.44 -5.88 -21.80
N ASN A 407 5.53 -6.12 -22.54
CA ASN A 407 6.68 -5.22 -22.54
C ASN A 407 6.30 -3.78 -22.90
N ASP A 408 5.43 -3.59 -23.88
CA ASP A 408 5.04 -2.25 -24.33
C ASP A 408 4.35 -1.46 -23.22
N VAL A 409 3.44 -2.09 -22.47
CA VAL A 409 2.76 -1.47 -21.32
C VAL A 409 3.73 -1.22 -20.18
N GLN A 410 4.59 -2.19 -19.85
CA GLN A 410 5.57 -2.12 -18.77
C GLN A 410 6.58 -0.98 -19.01
N ILE A 411 7.13 -0.90 -20.23
CA ILE A 411 8.12 0.14 -20.58
C ILE A 411 7.45 1.51 -20.62
N ALA A 412 6.30 1.64 -21.29
CA ALA A 412 5.59 2.91 -21.39
C ALA A 412 5.23 3.47 -20.00
N TYR A 413 4.75 2.62 -19.10
CA TYR A 413 4.39 3.04 -17.74
C TYR A 413 5.61 3.42 -16.90
N SER A 414 6.68 2.63 -16.96
CA SER A 414 7.92 2.91 -16.21
C SER A 414 8.57 4.24 -16.59
N GLN A 415 8.39 4.69 -17.82
CA GLN A 415 8.90 5.97 -18.31
C GLN A 415 8.07 7.19 -17.84
N THR A 416 6.99 6.99 -17.10
CA THR A 416 6.16 8.10 -16.60
C THR A 416 6.67 8.68 -15.29
N GLU A 417 7.29 7.84 -14.46
CA GLU A 417 7.81 8.14 -13.12
C GLU A 417 8.99 7.19 -12.83
N GLY A 418 9.54 7.23 -11.64
CA GLY A 418 10.63 6.34 -11.21
C GLY A 418 10.17 4.90 -10.88
N TYR A 419 9.38 4.30 -11.75
CA TYR A 419 8.99 2.89 -11.67
C TYR A 419 9.99 1.98 -12.38
N VAL A 420 10.01 0.71 -11.96
CA VAL A 420 10.80 -0.36 -12.54
C VAL A 420 9.84 -1.39 -13.13
N PRO A 421 10.03 -1.80 -14.41
CA PRO A 421 9.27 -2.91 -14.99
C PRO A 421 9.46 -4.19 -14.19
N VAL A 422 8.44 -5.03 -14.13
CA VAL A 422 8.51 -6.26 -13.33
C VAL A 422 9.07 -7.46 -14.10
N THR A 423 9.35 -7.30 -15.40
CA THR A 423 9.93 -8.36 -16.24
C THR A 423 11.38 -8.05 -16.62
N SER A 424 12.23 -9.07 -16.64
CA SER A 424 13.62 -8.96 -17.07
C SER A 424 13.75 -8.49 -18.52
N LYS A 425 12.85 -8.94 -19.38
CA LYS A 425 12.80 -8.55 -20.81
C LYS A 425 12.55 -7.05 -20.98
N ALA A 426 11.59 -6.48 -20.25
CA ALA A 426 11.34 -5.04 -20.27
C ALA A 426 12.51 -4.25 -19.66
N GLN A 427 13.07 -4.70 -18.53
CA GLN A 427 14.21 -4.04 -17.89
C GLN A 427 15.45 -3.98 -18.78
N THR A 428 15.72 -5.02 -19.56
CA THR A 428 16.89 -5.10 -20.45
C THR A 428 16.62 -4.58 -21.87
N SER A 429 15.41 -4.11 -22.15
CA SER A 429 15.08 -3.56 -23.47
C SER A 429 15.90 -2.32 -23.79
N ALA A 430 16.27 -2.14 -25.06
CA ALA A 430 17.03 -0.99 -25.51
C ALA A 430 16.29 0.34 -25.22
N GLU A 431 14.97 0.33 -25.33
CA GLU A 431 14.12 1.49 -25.08
C GLU A 431 14.16 1.93 -23.60
N TYR A 432 14.02 0.97 -22.67
CA TYR A 432 14.08 1.29 -21.24
C TYR A 432 15.49 1.69 -20.80
N GLN A 433 16.54 1.05 -21.35
CA GLN A 433 17.92 1.40 -21.04
C GLN A 433 18.30 2.80 -21.60
N ASP A 434 17.78 3.16 -22.78
CA ASP A 434 17.94 4.52 -23.31
C ASP A 434 17.23 5.58 -22.44
N TYR A 435 16.02 5.25 -21.93
CA TYR A 435 15.35 6.11 -20.95
C TYR A 435 16.20 6.32 -19.69
N LEU A 436 16.68 5.24 -19.06
CA LEU A 436 17.51 5.32 -17.85
C LEU A 436 18.80 6.13 -18.05
N SER A 437 19.39 6.07 -19.26
CA SER A 437 20.61 6.84 -19.57
C SER A 437 20.40 8.36 -19.62
N ARG A 438 19.14 8.79 -19.69
CA ARG A 438 18.71 10.21 -19.81
C ARG A 438 17.94 10.71 -18.60
N ALA A 439 17.60 9.81 -17.67
CA ALA A 439 16.79 10.11 -16.49
C ALA A 439 17.61 10.82 -15.39
#